data_1d9cc8468d61ccdee32cbf699d947cb2
#
_entry.id   1d9cc8468d61ccdee32cbf699d947cb2
#
_cell.length_a   1.000
_cell.length_b   1.000
_cell.length_c   1.000
_cell.angle_alpha   90.00
_cell.angle_beta   90.00
_cell.angle_gamma   90.00
#
_symmetry.space_group_name_H-M   'P 1'
#
loop_
_entity.id
_entity.type
_entity.pdbx_description
1 polymer ?
#
loop_
_entity_poly.entity_id
_entity_poly.type
_entity_poly.pdbx_seq_one_letter_code
_entity_poly.pdbx_strand_id
1 'polypeptide(L)'
;NRPLVSLKLATTLDGCIATRTGESQWITGPAARQRGHLLRARHDAIITGIGTVLADDPAMTCRLPGLASRSPIRTVLDSRARLTSQSQLATTAGDPPTWQYTCIGAPTENLGTTAIERCEVSADQNNQVDINAVLTDLADRGITRALVEAGPGLSAGFLKSGTVDTLYWFRAPVVMGADGKSAAADIGVSDLADMAHFALDATMPVGEDRLEIYSRRAAA
;
A
#
# COMPACT_ATOMS: atom_id res chain seq x y z
N ASN A 1 16.30 11.73 3.84
CA ASN A 1 15.13 12.38 3.26
C ASN A 1 14.17 11.30 2.75
N ARG A 2 12.84 11.41 3.01
CA ARG A 2 11.81 10.50 2.52
C ARG A 2 10.45 11.21 2.42
N PRO A 3 9.52 10.75 1.60
CA PRO A 3 8.15 11.26 1.60
C PRO A 3 7.43 10.99 2.92
N LEU A 4 6.37 11.73 3.20
CA LEU A 4 5.39 11.36 4.22
C LEU A 4 4.65 10.11 3.76
N VAL A 5 4.62 9.07 4.59
CA VAL A 5 4.02 7.78 4.27
C VAL A 5 2.69 7.62 5.00
N SER A 6 1.64 7.44 4.21
CA SER A 6 0.31 7.07 4.70
C SER A 6 0.03 5.60 4.42
N LEU A 7 -0.30 4.82 5.43
CA LEU A 7 -0.78 3.44 5.26
C LEU A 7 -2.31 3.44 5.32
N LYS A 8 -2.96 2.91 4.29
CA LYS A 8 -4.41 2.74 4.27
C LYS A 8 -4.77 1.28 4.48
N LEU A 9 -5.57 1.02 5.50
CA LEU A 9 -6.16 -0.30 5.78
C LEU A 9 -7.68 -0.25 5.65
N ALA A 10 -8.28 -1.33 5.14
CA ALA A 10 -9.74 -1.52 5.09
C ALA A 10 -10.05 -2.92 5.64
N THR A 11 -10.68 -3.00 6.80
CA THR A 11 -10.80 -4.24 7.57
C THR A 11 -12.22 -4.44 8.12
N THR A 12 -12.47 -5.64 8.58
CA THR A 12 -13.53 -5.97 9.55
C THR A 12 -13.23 -5.34 10.92
N LEU A 13 -14.14 -5.43 11.89
CA LEU A 13 -13.93 -4.97 13.27
C LEU A 13 -12.75 -5.66 13.95
N ASP A 14 -12.56 -6.93 13.67
CA ASP A 14 -11.48 -7.78 14.19
C ASP A 14 -10.19 -7.75 13.36
N GLY A 15 -10.09 -6.79 12.40
CA GLY A 15 -8.83 -6.50 11.70
C GLY A 15 -8.52 -7.39 10.49
N CYS A 16 -9.49 -8.12 9.96
CA CYS A 16 -9.29 -8.97 8.78
C CYS A 16 -9.53 -8.22 7.47
N ILE A 17 -8.74 -8.53 6.44
CA ILE A 17 -8.81 -7.94 5.09
C ILE A 17 -9.31 -8.91 4.02
N ALA A 18 -9.40 -10.18 4.31
CA ALA A 18 -9.89 -11.21 3.41
C ALA A 18 -10.29 -12.45 4.18
N THR A 19 -11.15 -13.29 3.59
CA THR A 19 -11.43 -14.63 4.09
C THR A 19 -10.21 -15.54 4.00
N ARG A 20 -10.27 -16.71 4.61
CA ARG A 20 -9.23 -17.73 4.52
C ARG A 20 -8.90 -18.10 3.06
N THR A 21 -9.88 -18.12 2.19
CA THR A 21 -9.73 -18.42 0.74
C THR A 21 -9.21 -17.23 -0.07
N GLY A 22 -9.20 -16.02 0.51
CA GLY A 22 -8.69 -14.80 -0.14
C GLY A 22 -9.77 -13.88 -0.71
N GLU A 23 -11.06 -14.18 -0.53
CA GLU A 23 -12.12 -13.26 -0.92
C GLU A 23 -12.05 -12.00 -0.06
N SER A 24 -11.91 -10.83 -0.72
CA SER A 24 -11.71 -9.52 -0.06
C SER A 24 -12.69 -8.45 -0.54
N GLN A 25 -13.42 -8.67 -1.61
CA GLN A 25 -14.29 -7.68 -2.25
C GLN A 25 -15.76 -7.97 -1.95
N TRP A 26 -16.50 -7.08 -1.23
CA TRP A 26 -16.01 -5.81 -0.66
C TRP A 26 -16.25 -5.84 0.85
N ILE A 27 -15.21 -5.67 1.64
CA ILE A 27 -15.36 -5.60 3.11
C ILE A 27 -15.99 -4.26 3.50
N THR A 28 -15.50 -3.14 2.93
CA THR A 28 -16.00 -1.80 3.21
C THR A 28 -16.97 -1.31 2.14
N GLY A 29 -17.91 -0.47 2.54
CA GLY A 29 -18.97 0.05 1.69
C GLY A 29 -18.51 1.07 0.63
N PRO A 30 -19.44 1.53 -0.25
CA PRO A 30 -19.13 2.46 -1.33
C PRO A 30 -18.55 3.80 -0.87
N ALA A 31 -19.04 4.35 0.25
CA ALA A 31 -18.56 5.62 0.80
C ALA A 31 -17.10 5.53 1.24
N ALA A 32 -16.69 4.44 1.90
CA ALA A 32 -15.30 4.21 2.27
C ALA A 32 -14.40 4.07 1.04
N ARG A 33 -14.87 3.37 -0.01
CA ARG A 33 -14.13 3.25 -1.27
C ARG A 33 -13.94 4.61 -1.97
N GLN A 34 -14.98 5.46 -2.00
CA GLN A 34 -14.85 6.84 -2.49
C GLN A 34 -13.84 7.65 -1.69
N ARG A 35 -13.82 7.49 -0.35
CA ARG A 35 -12.83 8.14 0.51
C ARG A 35 -11.41 7.63 0.22
N GLY A 36 -11.24 6.33 -0.07
CA GLY A 36 -9.98 5.75 -0.56
C GLY A 36 -9.50 6.40 -1.86
N HIS A 37 -10.38 6.60 -2.83
CA HIS A 37 -10.04 7.31 -4.06
C HIS A 37 -9.64 8.78 -3.80
N LEU A 38 -10.25 9.46 -2.82
CA LEU A 38 -9.83 10.79 -2.43
C LEU A 38 -8.42 10.80 -1.80
N LEU A 39 -8.05 9.76 -1.04
CA LEU A 39 -6.69 9.61 -0.55
C LEU A 39 -5.72 9.48 -1.72
N ARG A 40 -6.02 8.68 -2.74
CA ARG A 40 -5.18 8.58 -3.96
C ARG A 40 -4.97 9.93 -4.61
N ALA A 41 -6.02 10.75 -4.78
CA ALA A 41 -5.93 12.08 -5.38
C ALA A 41 -5.12 13.09 -4.55
N ARG A 42 -4.83 12.79 -3.29
CA ARG A 42 -4.09 13.68 -2.35
C ARG A 42 -2.64 13.26 -2.14
N HIS A 43 -2.21 12.18 -2.77
CA HIS A 43 -0.84 11.67 -2.67
C HIS A 43 -0.17 11.71 -4.04
N ASP A 44 1.14 11.90 -4.05
CA ASP A 44 1.93 11.99 -5.28
C ASP A 44 2.20 10.59 -5.86
N ALA A 45 2.39 9.60 -4.97
CA ALA A 45 2.59 8.20 -5.34
C ALA A 45 1.69 7.27 -4.54
N ILE A 46 1.31 6.14 -5.15
CA ILE A 46 0.66 5.00 -4.48
C ILE A 46 1.57 3.78 -4.55
N ILE A 47 1.85 3.18 -3.41
CA ILE A 47 2.74 2.03 -3.28
C ILE A 47 1.91 0.77 -3.04
N THR A 48 2.17 -0.24 -3.84
CA THR A 48 1.61 -1.58 -3.65
C THR A 48 2.69 -2.66 -3.79
N GLY A 49 2.40 -3.87 -3.35
CA GLY A 49 3.27 -5.02 -3.54
C GLY A 49 2.84 -5.87 -4.73
N ILE A 50 3.78 -6.56 -5.34
CA ILE A 50 3.52 -7.48 -6.46
C ILE A 50 2.47 -8.54 -6.11
N GLY A 51 2.38 -8.98 -4.85
CA GLY A 51 1.35 -9.94 -4.42
C GLY A 51 -0.06 -9.43 -4.64
N THR A 52 -0.34 -8.14 -4.38
CA THR A 52 -1.63 -7.50 -4.65
C THR A 52 -1.90 -7.41 -6.16
N VAL A 53 -0.86 -7.07 -6.94
CA VAL A 53 -1.01 -6.98 -8.41
C VAL A 53 -1.37 -8.34 -9.01
N LEU A 54 -0.69 -9.41 -8.59
CA LEU A 54 -0.95 -10.76 -9.08
C LEU A 54 -2.29 -11.34 -8.63
N ALA A 55 -2.81 -10.89 -7.49
CA ALA A 55 -4.09 -11.37 -6.97
C ALA A 55 -5.30 -10.62 -7.58
N ASP A 56 -5.20 -9.30 -7.71
CA ASP A 56 -6.34 -8.42 -7.95
C ASP A 56 -6.26 -7.65 -9.28
N ASP A 57 -5.11 -7.65 -9.95
CA ASP A 57 -4.79 -6.85 -11.15
C ASP A 57 -5.37 -5.41 -11.08
N PRO A 58 -4.99 -4.62 -10.06
CA PRO A 58 -5.64 -3.36 -9.77
C PRO A 58 -5.14 -2.23 -10.67
N ALA A 59 -6.03 -1.32 -11.08
CA ALA A 59 -5.65 -0.12 -11.82
C ALA A 59 -4.89 0.93 -10.97
N MET A 60 -5.07 0.95 -9.65
CA MET A 60 -4.46 1.88 -8.68
C MET A 60 -4.66 3.38 -8.99
N THR A 61 -5.73 3.73 -9.68
CA THR A 61 -6.07 5.10 -10.11
C THR A 61 -7.10 5.76 -9.22
N CYS A 62 -7.22 7.09 -9.28
CA CYS A 62 -8.33 7.84 -8.73
C CYS A 62 -9.51 7.80 -9.71
N ARG A 63 -10.68 7.27 -9.28
CA ARG A 63 -11.89 7.16 -10.11
C ARG A 63 -13.02 8.06 -9.62
N LEU A 64 -12.70 9.15 -8.90
CA LEU A 64 -13.69 10.16 -8.54
C LEU A 64 -13.98 11.07 -9.73
N PRO A 65 -15.26 11.43 -9.99
CA PRO A 65 -15.60 12.40 -11.02
C PRO A 65 -14.83 13.71 -10.85
N GLY A 66 -14.21 14.19 -11.93
CA GLY A 66 -13.43 15.43 -11.95
C GLY A 66 -12.01 15.31 -11.34
N LEU A 67 -11.62 14.15 -10.78
CA LEU A 67 -10.31 13.95 -10.15
C LEU A 67 -9.48 12.83 -10.81
N ALA A 68 -9.85 12.32 -11.96
CA ALA A 68 -9.11 11.25 -12.63
C ALA A 68 -7.66 11.66 -12.95
N SER A 69 -7.44 12.91 -13.39
CA SER A 69 -6.12 13.49 -13.64
C SER A 69 -5.25 13.67 -12.37
N ARG A 70 -5.83 13.46 -11.18
CA ARG A 70 -5.12 13.45 -9.90
C ARG A 70 -4.71 12.04 -9.49
N SER A 71 -4.73 11.08 -10.41
CA SER A 71 -4.23 9.74 -10.12
C SER A 71 -2.73 9.80 -9.80
N PRO A 72 -2.30 9.17 -8.69
CA PRO A 72 -0.89 9.20 -8.27
C PRO A 72 -0.02 8.35 -9.20
N ILE A 73 1.29 8.59 -9.19
CA ILE A 73 2.27 7.68 -9.75
C ILE A 73 2.12 6.32 -9.06
N ARG A 74 2.09 5.25 -9.85
CA ARG A 74 1.90 3.88 -9.33
C ARG A 74 3.26 3.24 -9.09
N THR A 75 3.49 2.79 -7.88
CA THR A 75 4.76 2.20 -7.45
C THR A 75 4.53 0.76 -7.02
N VAL A 76 5.19 -0.19 -7.68
CA VAL A 76 5.09 -1.62 -7.39
C VAL A 76 6.40 -2.11 -6.79
N LEU A 77 6.37 -2.61 -5.55
CA LEU A 77 7.51 -3.29 -4.94
C LEU A 77 7.49 -4.76 -5.37
N ASP A 78 8.47 -5.14 -6.17
CA ASP A 78 8.54 -6.44 -6.86
C ASP A 78 9.97 -6.99 -6.89
N SER A 79 10.43 -7.45 -5.76
CA SER A 79 11.83 -7.88 -5.52
C SER A 79 12.39 -8.82 -6.58
N ARG A 80 11.55 -9.59 -7.26
CA ARG A 80 11.94 -10.63 -8.22
C ARG A 80 11.44 -10.38 -9.65
N ALA A 81 10.99 -9.17 -9.94
CA ALA A 81 10.47 -8.77 -11.27
C ALA A 81 9.39 -9.71 -11.83
N ARG A 82 8.36 -10.00 -11.04
CA ARG A 82 7.24 -10.88 -11.43
C ARG A 82 6.10 -10.15 -12.15
N LEU A 83 6.14 -8.82 -12.20
CA LEU A 83 5.16 -8.01 -12.92
C LEU A 83 5.22 -8.37 -14.41
N THR A 84 4.06 -8.64 -15.00
CA THR A 84 3.95 -9.02 -16.40
C THR A 84 3.48 -7.86 -17.27
N SER A 85 3.84 -7.88 -18.56
CA SER A 85 3.40 -6.89 -19.55
C SER A 85 1.88 -6.86 -19.77
N GLN A 86 1.15 -7.87 -19.30
CA GLN A 86 -0.31 -7.99 -19.48
C GLN A 86 -1.10 -7.39 -18.32
N SER A 87 -0.47 -7.06 -17.19
CA SER A 87 -1.15 -6.44 -16.04
C SER A 87 -1.73 -5.08 -16.39
N GLN A 88 -2.81 -4.67 -15.72
CA GLN A 88 -3.39 -3.33 -15.90
C GLN A 88 -2.36 -2.22 -15.65
N LEU A 89 -1.47 -2.41 -14.67
CA LEU A 89 -0.40 -1.46 -14.36
C LEU A 89 0.59 -1.32 -15.52
N ALA A 90 0.87 -2.39 -16.25
CA ALA A 90 1.78 -2.38 -17.38
C ALA A 90 1.12 -1.83 -18.64
N THR A 91 -0.08 -2.28 -18.96
CA THR A 91 -0.79 -1.85 -20.19
C THR A 91 -1.20 -0.38 -20.17
N THR A 92 -1.30 0.23 -18.98
CA THR A 92 -1.66 1.64 -18.79
C THR A 92 -0.50 2.47 -18.21
N ALA A 93 0.75 2.02 -18.32
CA ALA A 93 1.89 2.59 -17.59
C ALA A 93 2.26 4.03 -17.97
N GLY A 94 1.77 4.55 -19.10
CA GLY A 94 2.04 5.91 -19.55
C GLY A 94 1.27 7.00 -18.78
N ASP A 95 0.03 6.71 -18.37
CA ASP A 95 -0.84 7.66 -17.66
C ASP A 95 -1.83 6.93 -16.72
N PRO A 96 -1.64 7.05 -15.41
CA PRO A 96 -0.48 7.64 -14.72
C PRO A 96 0.79 6.77 -14.87
N PRO A 97 1.99 7.34 -14.67
CA PRO A 97 3.24 6.59 -14.73
C PRO A 97 3.26 5.41 -13.76
N THR A 98 3.97 4.34 -14.14
CA THR A 98 4.17 3.17 -13.28
C THR A 98 5.67 2.91 -13.10
N TRP A 99 6.11 2.85 -11.85
CA TRP A 99 7.48 2.51 -11.46
C TRP A 99 7.50 1.14 -10.79
N GLN A 100 8.35 0.25 -11.29
CA GLN A 100 8.60 -1.06 -10.69
C GLN A 100 9.92 -1.04 -9.93
N TYR A 101 9.88 -1.22 -8.63
CA TYR A 101 11.07 -1.37 -7.79
C TYR A 101 11.45 -2.84 -7.65
N THR A 102 12.67 -3.18 -8.08
CA THR A 102 13.23 -4.53 -8.00
C THR A 102 14.54 -4.53 -7.22
N CYS A 103 14.94 -5.70 -6.73
CA CYS A 103 16.31 -5.85 -6.24
C CYS A 103 17.30 -5.76 -7.40
N ILE A 104 18.49 -5.21 -7.12
CA ILE A 104 19.59 -5.16 -8.09
C ILE A 104 19.86 -6.57 -8.63
N GLY A 105 19.95 -6.69 -9.95
CA GLY A 105 20.19 -7.97 -10.63
C GLY A 105 18.96 -8.87 -10.81
N ALA A 106 17.74 -8.38 -10.50
CA ALA A 106 16.53 -9.13 -10.79
C ALA A 106 16.30 -9.27 -12.33
N PRO A 107 15.62 -10.33 -12.82
CA PRO A 107 15.38 -10.55 -14.26
C PRO A 107 14.71 -9.37 -14.95
N THR A 108 15.02 -9.13 -16.24
CA THR A 108 14.48 -7.97 -17.00
C THR A 108 13.41 -8.35 -18.02
N GLU A 109 13.16 -9.61 -18.26
CA GLU A 109 12.50 -10.12 -19.47
C GLU A 109 10.97 -10.02 -19.47
N ASN A 110 10.33 -9.78 -18.32
CA ASN A 110 8.87 -9.92 -18.16
C ASN A 110 8.05 -8.74 -18.66
N LEU A 111 8.64 -7.58 -18.89
CA LEU A 111 7.90 -6.33 -19.22
C LEU A 111 7.89 -6.01 -20.71
N GLY A 112 8.80 -6.58 -21.52
CA GLY A 112 8.87 -6.28 -22.94
C GLY A 112 9.01 -4.77 -23.22
N THR A 113 8.16 -4.25 -24.11
CA THR A 113 8.16 -2.84 -24.55
C THR A 113 7.16 -1.96 -23.79
N THR A 114 6.80 -2.28 -22.56
CA THR A 114 5.88 -1.46 -21.77
C THR A 114 6.50 -0.12 -21.36
N ALA A 115 5.65 0.87 -21.05
CA ALA A 115 6.11 2.17 -20.53
C ALA A 115 6.44 2.16 -19.02
N ILE A 116 6.58 0.99 -18.41
CA ILE A 116 6.99 0.88 -17.00
C ILE A 116 8.45 1.33 -16.86
N GLU A 117 8.68 2.24 -15.94
CA GLU A 117 10.03 2.57 -15.50
C GLU A 117 10.47 1.60 -14.41
N ARG A 118 11.56 0.89 -14.66
CA ARG A 118 12.16 -0.01 -13.69
C ARG A 118 13.22 0.72 -12.87
N CYS A 119 13.09 0.62 -11.55
CA CYS A 119 14.01 1.17 -10.55
C CYS A 119 14.66 0.02 -9.78
N GLU A 120 15.99 -0.05 -9.79
CA GLU A 120 16.72 -1.06 -9.03
C GLU A 120 17.22 -0.46 -7.73
N VAL A 121 16.94 -1.15 -6.61
CA VAL A 121 17.38 -0.74 -5.27
C VAL A 121 18.00 -1.92 -4.53
N SER A 122 18.66 -1.63 -3.41
CA SER A 122 19.19 -2.66 -2.52
C SER A 122 18.12 -3.60 -2.00
N ALA A 123 18.51 -4.84 -1.70
CA ALA A 123 17.68 -5.77 -0.97
C ALA A 123 17.87 -5.64 0.54
N ASP A 124 16.81 -5.92 1.30
CA ASP A 124 16.87 -6.11 2.74
C ASP A 124 17.48 -7.50 3.10
N GLN A 125 17.59 -7.78 4.40
CA GLN A 125 18.10 -9.06 4.92
C GLN A 125 17.27 -10.30 4.51
N ASN A 126 16.04 -10.10 4.02
CA ASN A 126 15.13 -11.16 3.57
C ASN A 126 15.09 -11.28 2.03
N ASN A 127 16.05 -10.66 1.32
CA ASN A 127 16.06 -10.55 -0.14
C ASN A 127 14.78 -9.95 -0.72
N GLN A 128 14.19 -8.99 0.01
CA GLN A 128 13.11 -8.15 -0.48
C GLN A 128 13.64 -6.74 -0.77
N VAL A 129 12.95 -6.01 -1.60
CA VAL A 129 13.24 -4.58 -1.86
C VAL A 129 13.30 -3.83 -0.53
N ASP A 130 14.41 -3.13 -0.27
CA ASP A 130 14.57 -2.31 0.93
C ASP A 130 13.63 -1.09 0.87
N ILE A 131 12.66 -1.05 1.80
CA ILE A 131 11.66 0.02 1.88
C ILE A 131 12.32 1.39 2.05
N ASN A 132 13.40 1.50 2.83
CA ASN A 132 14.08 2.78 3.03
C ASN A 132 14.77 3.25 1.75
N ALA A 133 15.37 2.34 0.98
CA ALA A 133 15.96 2.65 -0.31
C ALA A 133 14.90 3.13 -1.32
N VAL A 134 13.74 2.48 -1.37
CA VAL A 134 12.59 2.92 -2.19
C VAL A 134 12.14 4.31 -1.78
N LEU A 135 11.94 4.56 -0.49
CA LEU A 135 11.47 5.87 -0.01
C LEU A 135 12.48 6.99 -0.28
N THR A 136 13.78 6.68 -0.23
CA THR A 136 14.84 7.63 -0.58
C THR A 136 14.78 7.99 -2.07
N ASP A 137 14.74 6.99 -2.97
CA ASP A 137 14.63 7.22 -4.41
C ASP A 137 13.34 7.99 -4.79
N LEU A 138 12.22 7.65 -4.15
CA LEU A 138 10.96 8.41 -4.32
C LEU A 138 11.12 9.88 -3.95
N ALA A 139 11.80 10.19 -2.83
CA ALA A 139 12.05 11.57 -2.41
C ALA A 139 12.98 12.30 -3.40
N ASP A 140 14.01 11.64 -3.90
CA ASP A 140 14.96 12.20 -4.88
C ASP A 140 14.26 12.50 -6.21
N ARG A 141 13.19 11.77 -6.54
CA ARG A 141 12.29 11.99 -7.69
C ARG A 141 11.21 13.06 -7.41
N GLY A 142 11.23 13.69 -6.25
CA GLY A 142 10.30 14.77 -5.90
C GLY A 142 8.97 14.33 -5.30
N ILE A 143 8.80 13.04 -4.94
CA ILE A 143 7.61 12.56 -4.23
C ILE A 143 7.65 13.06 -2.79
N THR A 144 6.59 13.74 -2.38
CA THR A 144 6.46 14.30 -1.02
C THR A 144 5.50 13.50 -0.14
N ARG A 145 4.51 12.84 -0.76
CA ARG A 145 3.49 12.03 -0.07
C ARG A 145 3.28 10.71 -0.79
N ALA A 146 3.47 9.61 -0.08
CA ALA A 146 3.23 8.26 -0.58
C ALA A 146 2.09 7.58 0.17
N LEU A 147 1.13 7.01 -0.56
CA LEU A 147 0.03 6.22 -0.02
C LEU A 147 0.34 4.74 -0.20
N VAL A 148 0.39 3.98 0.88
CA VAL A 148 0.54 2.53 0.83
C VAL A 148 -0.84 1.88 0.85
N GLU A 149 -1.19 1.18 -0.23
CA GLU A 149 -2.34 0.28 -0.33
C GLU A 149 -1.84 -1.11 -0.73
N ALA A 150 -1.66 -2.00 0.23
CA ALA A 150 -0.97 -3.26 0.02
C ALA A 150 -1.55 -4.41 0.83
N GLY A 151 -1.18 -5.62 0.48
CA GLY A 151 -1.50 -6.81 1.25
C GLY A 151 -0.70 -6.91 2.56
N PRO A 152 -0.97 -7.94 3.38
CA PRO A 152 -0.48 -8.05 4.75
C PRO A 152 1.05 -7.98 4.87
N GLY A 153 1.76 -8.63 3.96
CA GLY A 153 3.23 -8.68 4.02
C GLY A 153 3.89 -7.33 3.87
N LEU A 154 3.48 -6.55 2.87
CA LEU A 154 4.05 -5.22 2.66
C LEU A 154 3.57 -4.22 3.72
N SER A 155 2.31 -4.31 4.16
CA SER A 155 1.80 -3.54 5.30
C SER A 155 2.63 -3.78 6.57
N ALA A 156 2.95 -5.03 6.87
CA ALA A 156 3.85 -5.42 7.98
C ALA A 156 5.25 -4.83 7.79
N GLY A 157 5.81 -4.88 6.58
CA GLY A 157 7.12 -4.30 6.27
C GLY A 157 7.18 -2.80 6.58
N PHE A 158 6.17 -2.03 6.16
CA PHE A 158 6.08 -0.60 6.46
C PHE A 158 5.89 -0.30 7.96
N LEU A 159 5.09 -1.10 8.67
CA LEU A 159 4.93 -0.96 10.12
C LEU A 159 6.24 -1.26 10.85
N LYS A 160 6.91 -2.35 10.49
CA LYS A 160 8.18 -2.79 11.06
C LYS A 160 9.32 -1.82 10.81
N SER A 161 9.41 -1.23 9.60
CA SER A 161 10.43 -0.25 9.25
C SER A 161 10.28 1.07 10.00
N GLY A 162 9.14 1.29 10.65
CA GLY A 162 8.88 2.53 11.37
C GLY A 162 8.64 3.74 10.47
N THR A 163 8.35 3.55 9.20
CA THR A 163 8.24 4.64 8.22
C THR A 163 6.82 5.17 8.02
N VAL A 164 5.80 4.51 8.60
CA VAL A 164 4.40 4.98 8.52
C VAL A 164 4.20 6.20 9.41
N ASP A 165 3.89 7.34 8.82
CA ASP A 165 3.61 8.60 9.52
C ASP A 165 2.12 8.71 9.87
N THR A 166 1.23 8.30 8.95
CA THR A 166 -0.22 8.35 9.14
C THR A 166 -0.85 7.01 8.80
N LEU A 167 -1.77 6.54 9.63
CA LEU A 167 -2.57 5.35 9.39
C LEU A 167 -4.03 5.76 9.16
N TYR A 168 -4.56 5.46 7.97
CA TYR A 168 -5.98 5.57 7.63
C TYR A 168 -6.63 4.21 7.75
N TRP A 169 -7.40 3.98 8.77
CA TRP A 169 -8.02 2.69 9.04
C TRP A 169 -9.53 2.75 8.83
N PHE A 170 -10.00 2.12 7.76
CA PHE A 170 -11.42 1.93 7.51
C PHE A 170 -11.88 0.62 8.13
N ARG A 171 -12.91 0.67 8.96
CA ARG A 171 -13.49 -0.50 9.63
C ARG A 171 -14.93 -0.69 9.22
N ALA A 172 -15.23 -1.84 8.62
CA ALA A 172 -16.59 -2.29 8.38
C ALA A 172 -17.20 -2.89 9.66
N PRO A 173 -18.51 -2.71 9.90
CA PRO A 173 -19.19 -3.23 11.11
C PRO A 173 -19.50 -4.73 11.01
N VAL A 174 -18.50 -5.52 10.62
CA VAL A 174 -18.58 -6.98 10.45
C VAL A 174 -17.41 -7.67 11.15
N VAL A 175 -17.57 -8.94 11.52
CA VAL A 175 -16.56 -9.77 12.16
C VAL A 175 -16.31 -11.00 11.29
N MET A 176 -15.06 -11.38 11.12
CA MET A 176 -14.67 -12.55 10.32
C MET A 176 -14.15 -13.71 11.18
N GLY A 177 -13.57 -13.41 12.31
CA GLY A 177 -12.98 -14.39 13.21
C GLY A 177 -11.57 -14.84 12.80
N ALA A 178 -11.07 -15.86 13.48
CA ALA A 178 -9.70 -16.36 13.31
C ALA A 178 -9.40 -16.96 11.92
N ASP A 179 -10.41 -17.22 11.11
CA ASP A 179 -10.26 -17.71 9.74
C ASP A 179 -9.86 -16.59 8.77
N GLY A 180 -10.00 -15.33 9.18
CA GLY A 180 -9.68 -14.17 8.36
C GLY A 180 -8.17 -13.95 8.23
N LYS A 181 -7.76 -13.36 7.08
CA LYS A 181 -6.40 -12.87 6.89
C LYS A 181 -6.25 -11.51 7.56
N SER A 182 -5.28 -11.39 8.47
CA SER A 182 -4.98 -10.13 9.18
C SER A 182 -4.53 -9.02 8.20
N ALA A 183 -4.79 -7.75 8.56
CA ALA A 183 -4.36 -6.57 7.81
C ALA A 183 -2.84 -6.40 7.73
N ALA A 184 -2.10 -6.90 8.70
CA ALA A 184 -0.65 -6.98 8.69
C ALA A 184 -0.22 -8.42 9.01
N ALA A 185 0.80 -8.90 8.30
CA ALA A 185 1.48 -10.15 8.64
C ALA A 185 2.32 -9.95 9.91
N ASP A 186 3.07 -10.97 10.27
CA ASP A 186 3.96 -10.93 11.43
C ASP A 186 4.96 -9.75 11.31
N ILE A 187 4.94 -8.87 12.31
CA ILE A 187 5.89 -7.75 12.45
C ILE A 187 7.00 -8.04 13.46
N GLY A 188 7.01 -9.24 14.07
CA GLY A 188 8.06 -9.69 14.97
C GLY A 188 8.00 -9.07 16.37
N VAL A 189 6.83 -8.67 16.85
CA VAL A 189 6.64 -8.15 18.21
C VAL A 189 6.68 -9.30 19.20
N SER A 190 7.67 -9.29 20.09
CA SER A 190 7.80 -10.24 21.21
C SER A 190 7.35 -9.63 22.53
N ASP A 191 7.60 -8.35 22.71
CA ASP A 191 7.27 -7.61 23.92
C ASP A 191 6.30 -6.46 23.62
N LEU A 192 5.44 -6.11 24.58
CA LEU A 192 4.48 -5.01 24.41
C LEU A 192 5.17 -3.66 24.12
N ALA A 193 6.39 -3.49 24.59
CA ALA A 193 7.18 -2.28 24.36
C ALA A 193 7.61 -2.12 22.88
N ASP A 194 7.66 -3.22 22.11
CA ASP A 194 8.09 -3.21 20.71
C ASP A 194 6.95 -2.89 19.73
N MET A 195 5.72 -2.73 20.24
CA MET A 195 4.58 -2.41 19.39
C MET A 195 4.74 -1.03 18.72
N ALA A 196 4.28 -0.92 17.48
CA ALA A 196 4.15 0.37 16.81
C ALA A 196 3.03 1.20 17.46
N HIS A 197 3.39 2.35 18.04
CA HIS A 197 2.43 3.22 18.74
C HIS A 197 1.95 4.36 17.86
N PHE A 198 0.63 4.59 17.88
CA PHE A 198 -0.04 5.66 17.18
C PHE A 198 -0.95 6.45 18.13
N ALA A 199 -1.18 7.72 17.81
CA ALA A 199 -2.17 8.57 18.47
C ALA A 199 -3.41 8.71 17.57
N LEU A 200 -4.60 8.59 18.12
CA LEU A 200 -5.83 8.84 17.39
C LEU A 200 -6.00 10.35 17.19
N ASP A 201 -6.00 10.78 15.93
CA ASP A 201 -6.21 12.19 15.56
C ASP A 201 -7.70 12.48 15.26
N ALA A 202 -8.37 11.54 14.58
CA ALA A 202 -9.78 11.70 14.23
C ALA A 202 -10.48 10.34 14.07
N THR A 203 -11.79 10.35 14.32
CA THR A 203 -12.70 9.26 13.97
C THR A 203 -13.98 9.84 13.37
N MET A 204 -14.46 9.22 12.29
CA MET A 204 -15.66 9.70 11.60
C MET A 204 -16.43 8.56 10.94
N PRO A 205 -17.78 8.64 10.88
CA PRO A 205 -18.57 7.71 10.07
C PRO A 205 -18.32 7.97 8.58
N VAL A 206 -18.28 6.90 7.77
CA VAL A 206 -18.16 6.96 6.31
C VAL A 206 -19.13 5.94 5.70
N GLY A 207 -20.37 6.36 5.53
CA GLY A 207 -21.48 5.45 5.29
C GLY A 207 -21.75 4.59 6.52
N GLU A 208 -21.79 3.28 6.37
CA GLU A 208 -21.91 2.32 7.47
C GLU A 208 -20.56 2.01 8.14
N ASP A 209 -19.46 2.34 7.45
CA ASP A 209 -18.11 2.11 7.97
C ASP A 209 -17.65 3.25 8.88
N ARG A 210 -16.53 3.02 9.56
CA ARG A 210 -15.81 4.03 10.33
C ARG A 210 -14.43 4.25 9.74
N LEU A 211 -14.02 5.51 9.58
CA LEU A 211 -12.65 5.90 9.33
C LEU A 211 -12.01 6.40 10.62
N GLU A 212 -10.90 5.80 10.97
CA GLU A 212 -10.01 6.22 12.06
C GLU A 212 -8.70 6.71 11.43
N ILE A 213 -8.22 7.86 11.88
CA ILE A 213 -6.96 8.47 11.42
C ILE A 213 -6.03 8.56 12.61
N TYR A 214 -4.83 8.04 12.44
CA TYR A 214 -3.81 8.02 13.49
C TYR A 214 -2.50 8.60 12.97
N SER A 215 -1.81 9.36 13.79
CA SER A 215 -0.41 9.75 13.57
C SER A 215 0.54 8.90 14.40
N ARG A 216 1.74 8.68 13.86
CA ARG A 216 2.78 7.96 14.59
C ARG A 216 3.21 8.75 15.81
N ARG A 217 3.27 8.11 16.98
CA ARG A 217 3.92 8.69 18.17
C ARG A 217 5.43 8.58 18.02
N ALA A 218 6.14 9.66 18.38
CA ALA A 218 7.56 9.54 18.62
C ALA A 218 7.79 8.48 19.74
N ALA A 219 8.82 7.68 19.60
CA ALA A 219 9.24 6.81 20.70
C ALA A 219 9.56 7.71 21.90
N ALA A 220 9.01 7.36 23.08
CA ALA A 220 9.25 8.09 24.33
C ALA A 220 10.70 7.88 24.79
#